data_5a848a0a6e6a88400ba58f806e16635c
#
_entry.id   5a848a0a6e6a88400ba58f806e16635c
#
_cell.length_a   1.000
_cell.length_b   1.000
_cell.length_c   1.000
_cell.angle_alpha   90.00
_cell.angle_beta   90.00
_cell.angle_gamma   90.00
#
_symmetry.space_group_name_H-M   'P 1'
#
loop_
_entity.id
_entity.type
_entity.pdbx_description
1 polymer ?
#
loop_
_entity_poly.entity_id
_entity_poly.type
_entity_poly.pdbx_seq_one_letter_code
_entity_poly.pdbx_strand_id
1 'polypeptide(L)'
;VNAVLDSTQPVGTPPVAGARVGSDSATYQSGFAVRDNARDWVGSLQAFRINADGSLGAQLWSAEPLLPSASSRNILAMRTPGPTATRSVVPFLATNFGTTESARASAIGVSLSSFAANFTAGSTMTDAFNYLRGDQSREKSTTEPLGFRARSGRLGDIINSTVEVETKRSFYPAFDALPGAEGVAYRAYQTTKRASFTNSVYVGANAGMLHAFNADTGAELFSYIPNGAIGQMGLLLARNYQHRYFVD
;
A
#
# COMPACT_ATOMS: atom_id res chain seq x y z
N VAL A 1 -8.74 8.96 27.93
CA VAL A 1 -8.92 9.37 26.53
C VAL A 1 -7.76 8.82 25.69
N ASN A 2 -6.51 8.97 26.14
CA ASN A 2 -5.34 8.50 25.38
C ASN A 2 -5.30 6.97 25.19
N ALA A 3 -5.78 6.18 26.16
CA ALA A 3 -5.80 4.72 26.08
C ALA A 3 -6.73 4.19 24.95
N VAL A 4 -7.75 4.96 24.57
CA VAL A 4 -8.66 4.60 23.47
C VAL A 4 -8.02 4.92 22.11
N LEU A 5 -7.15 5.93 22.06
CA LEU A 5 -6.46 6.32 20.81
C LEU A 5 -5.30 5.38 20.42
N ASP A 6 -4.81 4.59 21.39
CA ASP A 6 -3.74 3.61 21.15
C ASP A 6 -4.28 2.18 20.93
N SER A 7 -5.53 2.05 20.49
CA SER A 7 -6.14 0.75 20.22
C SER A 7 -6.01 0.34 18.75
N THR A 8 -5.84 -0.96 18.50
CA THR A 8 -5.97 -1.53 17.16
C THR A 8 -7.44 -1.74 16.84
N GLN A 9 -7.89 -1.22 15.71
CA GLN A 9 -9.26 -1.35 15.24
C GLN A 9 -9.32 -2.22 14.00
N PRO A 10 -9.95 -3.39 14.03
CA PRO A 10 -10.25 -4.14 12.81
C PRO A 10 -11.38 -3.44 12.06
N VAL A 11 -11.26 -3.31 10.75
CA VAL A 11 -12.25 -2.64 9.90
C VAL A 11 -12.61 -3.53 8.71
N GLY A 12 -13.90 -3.62 8.45
CA GLY A 12 -14.45 -4.30 7.28
C GLY A 12 -14.83 -5.76 7.47
N THR A 13 -15.58 -6.28 6.52
CA THR A 13 -15.91 -7.70 6.44
C THR A 13 -14.72 -8.44 5.85
N PRO A 14 -14.14 -9.43 6.55
CA PRO A 14 -12.99 -10.15 6.03
C PRO A 14 -13.34 -10.90 4.74
N PRO A 15 -12.64 -10.68 3.63
CA PRO A 15 -12.85 -11.47 2.43
C PRO A 15 -12.29 -12.88 2.60
N VAL A 16 -12.98 -13.85 2.06
CA VAL A 16 -12.56 -15.26 2.08
C VAL A 16 -12.04 -15.67 0.71
N ALA A 17 -10.82 -16.19 0.66
CA ALA A 17 -10.24 -16.74 -0.54
C ALA A 17 -10.84 -18.12 -0.84
N GLY A 18 -11.73 -18.17 -1.80
CA GLY A 18 -12.31 -19.42 -2.34
C GLY A 18 -13.80 -19.60 -2.06
N ALA A 19 -14.51 -20.24 -3.01
CA ALA A 19 -15.95 -20.50 -2.93
C ALA A 19 -16.30 -21.69 -2.03
N ARG A 20 -15.33 -22.47 -1.59
CA ARG A 20 -15.50 -23.62 -0.69
C ARG A 20 -14.42 -23.61 0.36
N VAL A 21 -14.78 -23.79 1.63
CA VAL A 21 -13.86 -23.97 2.73
C VAL A 21 -13.14 -25.32 2.58
N GLY A 22 -11.83 -25.29 2.56
CA GLY A 22 -10.95 -26.47 2.49
C GLY A 22 -9.67 -26.23 3.26
N SER A 23 -8.75 -27.18 3.23
CA SER A 23 -7.47 -27.09 3.95
C SER A 23 -6.62 -25.85 3.58
N ASP A 24 -6.85 -25.31 2.38
CA ASP A 24 -6.11 -24.19 1.82
C ASP A 24 -6.89 -22.87 1.86
N SER A 25 -8.05 -22.83 2.54
CA SER A 25 -8.86 -21.62 2.64
C SER A 25 -8.23 -20.62 3.62
N ALA A 26 -8.19 -19.36 3.21
CA ALA A 26 -7.71 -18.27 4.03
C ALA A 26 -8.71 -17.12 4.05
N THR A 27 -8.71 -16.36 5.15
CA THR A 27 -9.38 -15.07 5.26
C THR A 27 -8.34 -13.99 5.52
N TYR A 28 -8.60 -12.78 5.03
CA TYR A 28 -7.69 -11.64 5.17
C TYR A 28 -8.37 -10.55 5.98
N GLN A 29 -7.70 -10.11 7.02
CA GLN A 29 -8.21 -9.07 7.92
C GLN A 29 -7.32 -7.84 7.81
N SER A 30 -7.93 -6.72 7.46
CA SER A 30 -7.31 -5.41 7.52
C SER A 30 -7.65 -4.70 8.83
N GLY A 31 -6.83 -3.74 9.20
CA GLY A 31 -7.07 -2.93 10.37
C GLY A 31 -6.05 -1.81 10.53
N PHE A 32 -6.12 -1.11 11.65
CA PHE A 32 -5.19 -0.04 11.96
C PHE A 32 -4.97 0.09 13.47
N ALA A 33 -3.88 0.76 13.83
CA ALA A 33 -3.62 1.23 15.18
C ALA A 33 -3.32 2.72 15.16
N VAL A 34 -3.80 3.44 16.18
CA VAL A 34 -3.56 4.88 16.36
C VAL A 34 -2.70 5.08 17.59
N ARG A 35 -1.61 5.82 17.45
CA ARG A 35 -0.60 6.05 18.49
C ARG A 35 -0.14 7.51 18.49
N ASP A 36 0.71 7.87 19.43
CA ASP A 36 1.33 9.19 19.53
C ASP A 36 0.33 10.35 19.41
N ASN A 37 -0.74 10.33 20.23
CA ASN A 37 -1.80 11.36 20.20
C ASN A 37 -2.39 11.57 18.79
N ALA A 38 -2.68 10.50 18.10
CA ALA A 38 -3.24 10.47 16.75
C ALA A 38 -2.30 11.04 15.64
N ARG A 39 -0.99 11.01 15.87
CA ARG A 39 0.00 11.39 14.83
C ARG A 39 0.58 10.18 14.09
N ASP A 40 0.59 9.02 14.73
CA ASP A 40 1.06 7.77 14.16
C ASP A 40 -0.12 6.84 13.90
N TRP A 41 -0.41 6.62 12.61
CA TRP A 41 -1.44 5.73 12.11
C TRP A 41 -0.78 4.63 11.31
N VAL A 42 -0.85 3.42 11.82
CA VAL A 42 -0.22 2.25 11.19
C VAL A 42 -1.27 1.22 10.83
N GLY A 43 -1.17 0.69 9.61
CA GLY A 43 -2.05 -0.35 9.11
C GLY A 43 -1.62 -1.75 9.52
N SER A 44 -2.56 -2.65 9.46
CA SER A 44 -2.33 -4.09 9.54
C SER A 44 -3.12 -4.81 8.45
N LEU A 45 -2.50 -5.82 7.86
CA LEU A 45 -3.14 -6.79 6.99
C LEU A 45 -2.60 -8.16 7.37
N GLN A 46 -3.50 -9.07 7.72
CA GLN A 46 -3.16 -10.39 8.24
C GLN A 46 -3.96 -11.46 7.50
N ALA A 47 -3.35 -12.61 7.25
CA ALA A 47 -4.03 -13.78 6.75
C ALA A 47 -4.16 -14.83 7.84
N PHE A 48 -5.32 -15.45 7.89
CA PHE A 48 -5.62 -16.53 8.82
C PHE A 48 -6.17 -17.74 8.06
N ARG A 49 -5.84 -18.93 8.52
CA ARG A 49 -6.45 -20.16 8.03
C ARG A 49 -7.92 -20.19 8.37
N ILE A 50 -8.73 -20.77 7.51
CA ILE A 50 -10.09 -21.18 7.83
C ILE A 50 -10.06 -22.69 8.04
N ASN A 51 -10.45 -23.16 9.22
CA ASN A 51 -10.55 -24.59 9.54
C ASN A 51 -11.71 -25.23 8.78
N ALA A 52 -11.71 -26.56 8.71
CA ALA A 52 -12.76 -27.31 8.00
C ALA A 52 -14.18 -27.11 8.58
N ASP A 53 -14.27 -26.74 9.86
CA ASP A 53 -15.54 -26.40 10.55
C ASP A 53 -15.95 -24.93 10.34
N GLY A 54 -15.17 -24.15 9.56
CA GLY A 54 -15.41 -22.73 9.30
C GLY A 54 -14.85 -21.79 10.37
N SER A 55 -14.26 -22.29 11.45
CA SER A 55 -13.66 -21.47 12.49
C SER A 55 -12.36 -20.80 12.03
N LEU A 56 -12.00 -19.70 12.67
CA LEU A 56 -10.72 -19.03 12.43
C LEU A 56 -9.58 -19.87 12.99
N GLY A 57 -8.62 -20.20 12.13
CA GLY A 57 -7.44 -20.96 12.48
C GLY A 57 -6.21 -20.08 12.76
N ALA A 58 -5.03 -20.68 12.63
CA ALA A 58 -3.77 -19.99 12.88
C ALA A 58 -3.52 -18.85 11.88
N GLN A 59 -2.85 -17.80 12.36
CA GLN A 59 -2.32 -16.74 11.49
C GLN A 59 -1.27 -17.34 10.55
N LEU A 60 -1.42 -17.07 9.26
CA LEU A 60 -0.50 -17.50 8.22
C LEU A 60 0.63 -16.50 8.01
N TRP A 61 0.28 -15.22 7.95
CA TRP A 61 1.24 -14.13 7.81
C TRP A 61 0.65 -12.78 8.25
N SER A 62 1.54 -11.79 8.43
CA SER A 62 1.23 -10.38 8.65
C SER A 62 2.07 -9.55 7.69
N ALA A 63 1.46 -8.62 6.96
CA ALA A 63 2.12 -7.90 5.85
C ALA A 63 3.16 -6.89 6.34
N GLU A 64 2.90 -6.15 7.43
CA GLU A 64 3.77 -5.05 7.85
C GLU A 64 5.23 -5.47 8.07
N PRO A 65 5.55 -6.53 8.85
CA PRO A 65 6.94 -6.96 9.03
C PRO A 65 7.57 -7.54 7.76
N LEU A 66 6.76 -7.96 6.78
CA LEU A 66 7.23 -8.54 5.51
C LEU A 66 7.46 -7.49 4.41
N LEU A 67 7.13 -6.22 4.66
CA LEU A 67 7.42 -5.16 3.69
C LEU A 67 8.93 -5.08 3.43
N PRO A 68 9.38 -5.09 2.17
CA PRO A 68 10.79 -4.97 1.83
C PRO A 68 11.38 -3.64 2.30
N SER A 69 12.71 -3.52 2.32
CA SER A 69 13.37 -2.23 2.53
C SER A 69 12.93 -1.21 1.49
N ALA A 70 12.95 0.08 1.82
CA ALA A 70 12.52 1.16 0.94
C ALA A 70 13.18 1.10 -0.45
N SER A 71 14.46 0.73 -0.51
CA SER A 71 15.21 0.60 -1.77
C SER A 71 14.76 -0.59 -2.63
N SER A 72 14.26 -1.66 -2.01
CA SER A 72 13.85 -2.90 -2.70
C SER A 72 12.37 -2.93 -3.07
N ARG A 73 11.53 -2.02 -2.53
CA ARG A 73 10.11 -1.98 -2.84
C ARG A 73 9.85 -1.59 -4.29
N ASN A 74 8.98 -2.33 -4.96
CA ASN A 74 8.46 -2.01 -6.28
C ASN A 74 7.25 -1.08 -6.17
N ILE A 75 7.50 0.22 -6.02
CA ILE A 75 6.44 1.23 -5.94
C ILE A 75 6.34 1.96 -7.27
N LEU A 76 5.17 1.92 -7.88
CA LEU A 76 4.87 2.52 -9.16
C LEU A 76 3.98 3.75 -8.99
N ALA A 77 4.12 4.72 -9.88
CA ALA A 77 3.25 5.90 -9.91
C ALA A 77 3.09 6.43 -11.32
N MET A 78 2.00 7.15 -11.56
CA MET A 78 1.78 7.81 -12.83
C MET A 78 2.60 9.11 -12.88
N ARG A 79 3.45 9.23 -13.88
CA ARG A 79 4.12 10.49 -14.19
C ARG A 79 3.36 11.23 -15.28
N THR A 80 3.07 12.52 -15.05
CA THR A 80 2.53 13.44 -16.04
C THR A 80 3.55 14.54 -16.28
N PRO A 81 4.42 14.44 -17.32
CA PRO A 81 5.53 15.37 -17.52
C PRO A 81 5.10 16.78 -17.97
N GLY A 82 3.82 16.97 -18.26
CA GLY A 82 3.23 18.24 -18.71
C GLY A 82 1.93 17.99 -19.47
N PRO A 83 1.17 19.04 -19.82
CA PRO A 83 -0.17 18.91 -20.40
C PRO A 83 -0.19 18.22 -21.78
N THR A 84 0.90 18.23 -22.52
CA THR A 84 1.02 17.64 -23.87
C THR A 84 1.85 16.37 -23.90
N ALA A 85 2.47 15.96 -22.78
CA ALA A 85 3.37 14.81 -22.74
C ALA A 85 2.60 13.51 -22.42
N THR A 86 3.08 12.41 -22.97
CA THR A 86 2.51 11.08 -22.73
C THR A 86 2.65 10.70 -21.25
N ARG A 87 1.54 10.31 -20.65
CA ARG A 87 1.53 9.75 -19.29
C ARG A 87 2.21 8.38 -19.31
N SER A 88 3.01 8.12 -18.31
CA SER A 88 3.70 6.83 -18.16
C SER A 88 3.70 6.38 -16.70
N VAL A 89 3.61 5.08 -16.49
CA VAL A 89 3.84 4.47 -15.18
C VAL A 89 5.34 4.32 -15.01
N VAL A 90 5.87 4.87 -13.92
CA VAL A 90 7.30 4.85 -13.60
C VAL A 90 7.53 4.42 -12.16
N PRO A 91 8.70 3.89 -11.81
CA PRO A 91 9.08 3.71 -10.41
C PRO A 91 8.99 5.02 -9.64
N PHE A 92 8.43 4.97 -8.42
CA PHE A 92 8.32 6.14 -7.53
C PHE A 92 9.68 6.46 -6.91
N LEU A 93 10.56 7.04 -7.71
CA LEU A 93 11.90 7.51 -7.35
C LEU A 93 12.00 9.01 -7.62
N ALA A 94 12.69 9.76 -6.76
CA ALA A 94 12.84 11.21 -6.90
C ALA A 94 13.31 11.62 -8.31
N THR A 95 14.23 10.88 -8.91
CA THR A 95 14.77 11.12 -10.26
C THR A 95 13.72 11.06 -11.37
N ASN A 96 12.62 10.32 -11.17
CA ASN A 96 11.54 10.22 -12.16
C ASN A 96 10.54 11.37 -12.06
N PHE A 97 10.58 12.19 -10.98
CA PHE A 97 9.62 13.26 -10.72
C PHE A 97 10.21 14.67 -10.83
N GLY A 98 11.40 14.78 -11.34
CA GLY A 98 12.01 16.05 -11.65
C GLY A 98 13.53 15.99 -11.64
N THR A 99 14.16 16.93 -12.36
CA THR A 99 15.61 17.08 -12.41
C THR A 99 16.13 18.01 -11.32
N THR A 100 15.26 18.83 -10.73
CA THR A 100 15.58 19.78 -9.66
C THR A 100 14.84 19.47 -8.38
N GLU A 101 15.35 19.92 -7.24
CA GLU A 101 14.69 19.78 -5.94
C GLU A 101 13.31 20.46 -5.94
N SER A 102 13.17 21.64 -6.58
CA SER A 102 11.89 22.34 -6.69
C SER A 102 10.85 21.54 -7.48
N ALA A 103 11.24 20.93 -8.60
CA ALA A 103 10.34 20.10 -9.39
C ALA A 103 9.88 18.86 -8.61
N ARG A 104 10.78 18.20 -7.89
CA ARG A 104 10.48 17.04 -7.03
C ARG A 104 9.54 17.42 -5.88
N ALA A 105 9.80 18.56 -5.23
CA ALA A 105 8.95 19.07 -4.16
C ALA A 105 7.53 19.35 -4.67
N SER A 106 7.41 20.03 -5.81
CA SER A 106 6.13 20.31 -6.45
C SER A 106 5.36 19.03 -6.81
N ALA A 107 6.06 17.98 -7.24
CA ALA A 107 5.43 16.71 -7.63
C ALA A 107 4.68 16.03 -6.49
N ILE A 108 5.15 16.16 -5.24
CA ILE A 108 4.50 15.61 -4.04
C ILE A 108 3.73 16.68 -3.24
N GLY A 109 3.53 17.86 -3.80
CA GLY A 109 2.72 18.93 -3.21
C GLY A 109 3.37 19.69 -2.06
N VAL A 110 4.69 19.82 -2.06
CA VAL A 110 5.46 20.58 -1.06
C VAL A 110 6.16 21.78 -1.72
N SER A 111 6.16 22.94 -1.07
CA SER A 111 7.08 24.01 -1.48
C SER A 111 8.48 23.75 -0.93
N LEU A 112 9.51 23.96 -1.75
CA LEU A 112 10.89 23.72 -1.33
C LEU A 112 11.31 24.62 -0.15
N SER A 113 10.81 25.86 -0.10
CA SER A 113 11.07 26.78 1.02
C SER A 113 10.45 26.27 2.33
N SER A 114 9.20 25.78 2.29
CA SER A 114 8.57 25.16 3.46
C SER A 114 9.30 23.90 3.89
N PHE A 115 9.76 23.09 2.95
CA PHE A 115 10.54 21.89 3.24
C PHE A 115 11.85 22.25 3.97
N ALA A 116 12.63 23.18 3.43
CA ALA A 116 13.88 23.60 4.03
C ALA A 116 13.72 24.25 5.42
N ALA A 117 12.58 24.93 5.66
CA ALA A 117 12.29 25.57 6.95
C ALA A 117 11.83 24.58 8.04
N ASN A 118 11.23 23.46 7.65
CA ASN A 118 10.58 22.56 8.59
C ASN A 118 11.36 21.29 8.91
N PHE A 119 12.35 20.93 8.10
CA PHE A 119 13.08 19.67 8.28
C PHE A 119 14.57 19.92 8.53
N THR A 120 15.26 18.87 8.99
CA THR A 120 16.69 18.94 9.31
C THR A 120 17.49 19.52 8.16
N ALA A 121 18.37 20.45 8.47
CA ALA A 121 19.26 21.06 7.47
C ALA A 121 20.04 19.98 6.70
N GLY A 122 20.09 20.13 5.37
CA GLY A 122 20.69 19.13 4.49
C GLY A 122 19.77 17.99 4.08
N SER A 123 18.53 17.92 4.57
CA SER A 123 17.52 16.98 4.02
C SER A 123 17.20 17.37 2.58
N THR A 124 17.07 16.36 1.73
CA THR A 124 16.80 16.50 0.30
C THR A 124 15.41 15.95 -0.07
N MET A 125 14.94 16.28 -1.26
CA MET A 125 13.72 15.65 -1.78
C MET A 125 13.93 14.15 -2.04
N THR A 126 15.16 13.71 -2.27
CA THR A 126 15.46 12.27 -2.33
C THR A 126 15.17 11.58 -0.98
N ASP A 127 15.52 12.20 0.14
CA ASP A 127 15.19 11.69 1.47
C ASP A 127 13.66 11.64 1.68
N ALA A 128 12.94 12.68 1.23
CA ALA A 128 11.47 12.69 1.30
C ALA A 128 10.83 11.56 0.48
N PHE A 129 11.30 11.32 -0.75
CA PHE A 129 10.83 10.19 -1.55
C PHE A 129 11.17 8.84 -0.91
N ASN A 130 12.38 8.68 -0.36
CA ASN A 130 12.77 7.47 0.35
C ASN A 130 11.90 7.23 1.60
N TYR A 131 11.60 8.30 2.36
CA TYR A 131 10.66 8.22 3.48
C TYR A 131 9.28 7.73 3.01
N LEU A 132 8.72 8.31 1.96
CA LEU A 132 7.43 7.89 1.40
C LEU A 132 7.46 6.43 0.91
N ARG A 133 8.61 5.93 0.50
CA ARG A 133 8.84 4.52 0.15
C ARG A 133 8.99 3.60 1.36
N GLY A 134 9.09 4.14 2.58
CA GLY A 134 9.18 3.39 3.82
C GLY A 134 10.54 3.45 4.53
N ASP A 135 11.46 4.32 4.11
CA ASP A 135 12.71 4.58 4.83
C ASP A 135 12.41 5.35 6.12
N GLN A 136 12.92 4.87 7.23
CA GLN A 136 12.74 5.47 8.56
C GLN A 136 14.01 6.16 9.08
N SER A 137 15.09 6.16 8.31
CA SER A 137 16.40 6.69 8.74
C SER A 137 16.40 8.19 9.04
N ARG A 138 15.50 8.95 8.42
CA ARG A 138 15.32 10.39 8.59
C ARG A 138 14.08 10.76 9.39
N GLU A 139 13.51 9.81 10.12
CA GLU A 139 12.38 10.11 11.01
C GLU A 139 12.83 10.86 12.26
N LYS A 140 11.91 11.65 12.83
CA LYS A 140 12.13 12.36 14.08
C LYS A 140 12.59 11.41 15.18
N SER A 141 13.71 11.76 15.80
CA SER A 141 14.29 11.05 16.94
C SER A 141 14.90 12.04 17.91
N THR A 142 15.56 11.55 18.95
CA THR A 142 16.35 12.39 19.88
C THR A 142 17.55 13.04 19.19
N THR A 143 18.14 12.36 18.22
CA THR A 143 19.28 12.86 17.43
C THR A 143 18.87 13.61 16.17
N GLU A 144 17.62 13.45 15.72
CA GLU A 144 17.03 14.07 14.53
C GLU A 144 15.71 14.79 14.90
N PRO A 145 15.73 15.83 15.74
CA PRO A 145 14.51 16.45 16.27
C PRO A 145 13.64 17.12 15.21
N LEU A 146 14.23 17.52 14.08
CA LEU A 146 13.56 18.07 12.92
C LEU A 146 13.39 17.06 11.78
N GLY A 147 13.56 15.78 12.04
CA GLY A 147 13.30 14.70 11.08
C GLY A 147 11.85 14.64 10.61
N PHE A 148 11.55 13.77 9.65
CA PHE A 148 10.20 13.50 9.18
C PHE A 148 9.33 12.89 10.29
N ARG A 149 8.03 12.81 10.09
CA ARG A 149 7.12 12.16 11.04
C ARG A 149 7.63 10.77 11.43
N ALA A 150 7.71 10.51 12.73
CA ALA A 150 8.02 9.18 13.23
C ALA A 150 6.83 8.23 13.02
N ARG A 151 7.10 7.00 12.63
CA ARG A 151 6.10 5.96 12.36
C ARG A 151 6.49 4.66 13.08
N SER A 152 5.52 4.01 13.70
CA SER A 152 5.73 2.68 14.29
C SER A 152 5.67 1.53 13.26
N GLY A 153 5.20 1.82 12.06
CA GLY A 153 5.15 0.89 10.94
C GLY A 153 5.20 1.60 9.59
N ARG A 154 5.41 0.86 8.52
CA ARG A 154 5.54 1.37 7.14
C ARG A 154 4.27 1.20 6.32
N LEU A 155 3.38 0.30 6.73
CA LEU A 155 2.06 0.14 6.13
C LEU A 155 1.14 1.22 6.71
N GLY A 156 0.54 2.03 5.84
CA GLY A 156 -0.47 3.01 6.24
C GLY A 156 -1.74 2.35 6.73
N ASP A 157 -2.49 3.08 7.54
CA ASP A 157 -3.77 2.61 8.06
C ASP A 157 -4.74 2.24 6.94
N ILE A 158 -5.53 1.19 7.20
CA ILE A 158 -6.56 0.66 6.31
C ILE A 158 -7.87 0.75 7.08
N ILE A 159 -8.71 1.73 6.71
CA ILE A 159 -9.95 2.04 7.44
C ILE A 159 -11.18 1.65 6.64
N ASN A 160 -11.34 2.18 5.43
CA ASN A 160 -12.53 1.99 4.60
C ASN A 160 -12.27 1.02 3.44
N SER A 161 -11.02 0.77 3.12
CA SER A 161 -10.65 -0.05 1.97
C SER A 161 -11.04 -1.51 2.18
N THR A 162 -11.81 -2.05 1.24
CA THR A 162 -12.11 -3.47 1.20
C THR A 162 -10.90 -4.23 0.66
N VAL A 163 -10.59 -5.34 1.30
CA VAL A 163 -9.55 -6.26 0.83
C VAL A 163 -10.10 -7.09 -0.33
N GLU A 164 -9.48 -6.98 -1.48
CA GLU A 164 -9.84 -7.74 -2.68
C GLU A 164 -8.85 -8.89 -2.89
N VAL A 165 -9.38 -10.07 -3.20
CA VAL A 165 -8.59 -11.28 -3.39
C VAL A 165 -8.76 -11.79 -4.81
N GLU A 166 -7.65 -11.90 -5.52
CA GLU A 166 -7.61 -12.50 -6.86
C GLU A 166 -6.74 -13.75 -6.84
N THR A 167 -7.31 -14.88 -7.23
CA THR A 167 -6.60 -16.17 -7.24
C THR A 167 -6.50 -16.73 -8.65
N LYS A 168 -5.58 -17.65 -8.84
CA LYS A 168 -5.47 -18.43 -10.10
C LYS A 168 -6.74 -19.25 -10.42
N ARG A 169 -7.69 -19.32 -9.48
CA ARG A 169 -8.97 -20.02 -9.63
C ARG A 169 -10.19 -19.09 -9.63
N SER A 170 -9.99 -17.77 -9.56
CA SER A 170 -11.07 -16.78 -9.65
C SER A 170 -11.50 -16.64 -11.11
N PHE A 171 -12.65 -17.16 -11.46
CA PHE A 171 -13.21 -17.16 -12.81
C PHE A 171 -14.69 -16.80 -12.77
N TYR A 172 -15.18 -16.30 -13.91
CA TYR A 172 -16.59 -16.02 -14.14
C TYR A 172 -17.22 -17.18 -14.92
N PRO A 173 -17.94 -18.10 -14.26
CA PRO A 173 -18.47 -19.32 -14.90
C PRO A 173 -19.35 -19.02 -16.12
N ALA A 174 -20.07 -17.91 -16.12
CA ALA A 174 -20.92 -17.51 -17.24
C ALA A 174 -20.14 -17.35 -18.57
N PHE A 175 -18.85 -17.03 -18.51
CA PHE A 175 -18.02 -16.88 -19.71
C PHE A 175 -17.46 -18.19 -20.23
N ASP A 176 -17.52 -19.27 -19.46
CA ASP A 176 -17.13 -20.60 -19.93
C ASP A 176 -18.04 -21.11 -21.04
N ALA A 177 -19.33 -20.72 -21.00
CA ALA A 177 -20.34 -21.10 -21.97
C ALA A 177 -20.40 -20.21 -23.21
N LEU A 178 -19.56 -19.17 -23.31
CA LEU A 178 -19.54 -18.30 -24.48
C LEU A 178 -19.16 -19.09 -25.74
N PRO A 179 -19.94 -18.96 -26.83
CA PRO A 179 -19.63 -19.62 -28.11
C PRO A 179 -18.52 -18.88 -28.87
N GLY A 180 -17.98 -19.54 -29.91
CA GLY A 180 -17.09 -18.91 -30.86
C GLY A 180 -15.73 -18.48 -30.32
N ALA A 181 -15.14 -17.49 -30.95
CA ALA A 181 -13.77 -17.03 -30.68
C ALA A 181 -13.59 -16.47 -29.26
N GLU A 182 -14.60 -15.79 -28.71
CA GLU A 182 -14.55 -15.20 -27.36
C GLU A 182 -14.47 -16.30 -26.28
N GLY A 183 -15.28 -17.35 -26.39
CA GLY A 183 -15.21 -18.47 -25.44
C GLY A 183 -13.88 -19.23 -25.55
N VAL A 184 -13.34 -19.38 -26.76
CA VAL A 184 -12.00 -19.97 -26.96
C VAL A 184 -10.93 -19.13 -26.27
N ALA A 185 -10.95 -17.80 -26.49
CA ALA A 185 -9.99 -16.88 -25.87
C ALA A 185 -10.08 -16.89 -24.36
N TYR A 186 -11.30 -16.92 -23.79
CA TYR A 186 -11.49 -16.96 -22.35
C TYR A 186 -10.95 -18.27 -21.72
N ARG A 187 -11.22 -19.41 -22.33
CA ARG A 187 -10.66 -20.70 -21.86
C ARG A 187 -9.14 -20.77 -21.96
N ALA A 188 -8.56 -20.17 -23.01
CA ALA A 188 -7.11 -20.04 -23.13
C ALA A 188 -6.54 -19.14 -22.01
N TYR A 189 -7.19 -18.02 -21.73
CA TYR A 189 -6.84 -17.14 -20.59
C TYR A 189 -6.91 -17.91 -19.26
N GLN A 190 -7.97 -18.65 -19.00
CA GLN A 190 -8.09 -19.45 -17.77
C GLN A 190 -6.94 -20.45 -17.62
N THR A 191 -6.57 -21.12 -18.71
CA THR A 191 -5.45 -22.07 -18.71
C THR A 191 -4.15 -21.39 -18.32
N THR A 192 -3.85 -20.25 -18.95
CA THR A 192 -2.66 -19.43 -18.64
C THR A 192 -2.70 -18.95 -17.20
N LYS A 193 -3.83 -18.41 -16.74
CA LYS A 193 -3.99 -17.92 -15.37
C LYS A 193 -3.76 -19.02 -14.34
N ARG A 194 -4.32 -20.21 -14.53
CA ARG A 194 -4.10 -21.35 -13.63
C ARG A 194 -2.64 -21.76 -13.53
N ALA A 195 -1.90 -21.65 -14.62
CA ALA A 195 -0.50 -22.05 -14.68
C ALA A 195 0.47 -21.03 -14.06
N SER A 196 0.24 -19.75 -14.28
CA SER A 196 1.25 -18.71 -14.03
C SER A 196 0.81 -17.58 -13.09
N PHE A 197 -0.48 -17.45 -12.74
CA PHE A 197 -0.93 -16.35 -11.90
C PHE A 197 -0.51 -16.54 -10.44
N THR A 198 0.01 -15.49 -9.84
CA THR A 198 0.28 -15.44 -8.40
C THR A 198 -0.99 -15.02 -7.66
N ASN A 199 -1.48 -15.83 -6.73
CA ASN A 199 -2.58 -15.44 -5.86
C ASN A 199 -2.24 -14.12 -5.18
N SER A 200 -3.11 -13.13 -5.27
CA SER A 200 -2.82 -11.76 -4.85
C SER A 200 -3.94 -11.18 -4.00
N VAL A 201 -3.56 -10.38 -3.03
CA VAL A 201 -4.45 -9.60 -2.17
C VAL A 201 -4.18 -8.13 -2.44
N TYR A 202 -5.22 -7.37 -2.72
CA TYR A 202 -5.16 -5.94 -3.00
C TYR A 202 -5.86 -5.16 -1.90
N VAL A 203 -5.25 -4.06 -1.46
CA VAL A 203 -5.85 -3.17 -0.47
C VAL A 203 -5.28 -1.76 -0.59
N GLY A 204 -6.15 -0.76 -0.48
CA GLY A 204 -5.75 0.64 -0.36
C GLY A 204 -5.32 0.96 1.06
N ALA A 205 -4.38 1.89 1.22
CA ALA A 205 -3.92 2.36 2.52
C ALA A 205 -3.61 3.86 2.52
N ASN A 206 -3.76 4.50 3.67
CA ASN A 206 -3.58 5.94 3.82
C ASN A 206 -2.11 6.40 3.86
N ALA A 207 -1.14 5.48 3.61
CA ALA A 207 0.19 5.86 3.13
C ALA A 207 0.21 6.34 1.67
N GLY A 208 -0.96 6.46 1.02
CA GLY A 208 -1.12 6.96 -0.34
C GLY A 208 -0.96 5.91 -1.43
N MET A 209 -1.09 4.64 -1.11
CA MET A 209 -0.80 3.52 -2.01
C MET A 209 -1.90 2.46 -2.03
N LEU A 210 -2.18 1.92 -3.20
CA LEU A 210 -2.76 0.60 -3.36
C LEU A 210 -1.63 -0.42 -3.25
N HIS A 211 -1.75 -1.39 -2.39
CA HIS A 211 -0.79 -2.48 -2.20
C HIS A 211 -1.29 -3.77 -2.85
N ALA A 212 -0.39 -4.52 -3.42
CA ALA A 212 -0.60 -5.89 -3.88
C ALA A 212 0.34 -6.82 -3.13
N PHE A 213 -0.22 -7.79 -2.41
CA PHE A 213 0.54 -8.80 -1.66
C PHE A 213 0.33 -10.18 -2.27
N ASN A 214 1.33 -11.02 -2.19
CA ASN A 214 1.19 -12.44 -2.46
C ASN A 214 0.26 -13.06 -1.39
N ALA A 215 -0.84 -13.65 -1.81
CA ALA A 215 -1.85 -14.17 -0.90
C ALA A 215 -1.35 -15.34 -0.05
N ASP A 216 -0.38 -16.11 -0.57
CA ASP A 216 0.14 -17.30 0.08
C ASP A 216 1.25 -16.98 1.08
N THR A 217 2.03 -15.90 0.86
CA THR A 217 3.23 -15.59 1.65
C THR A 217 3.19 -14.25 2.38
N GLY A 218 2.28 -13.34 2.03
CA GLY A 218 2.23 -11.98 2.56
C GLY A 218 3.29 -11.02 2.01
N ALA A 219 4.16 -11.47 1.12
CA ALA A 219 5.17 -10.63 0.51
C ALA A 219 4.54 -9.56 -0.40
N GLU A 220 4.99 -8.31 -0.30
CA GLU A 220 4.55 -7.25 -1.21
C GLU A 220 5.06 -7.52 -2.63
N LEU A 221 4.14 -7.61 -3.59
CA LEU A 221 4.44 -7.79 -5.01
C LEU A 221 4.76 -6.45 -5.67
N PHE A 222 3.92 -5.46 -5.41
CA PHE A 222 4.10 -4.06 -5.80
C PHE A 222 3.17 -3.17 -5.00
N SER A 223 3.42 -1.86 -5.06
CA SER A 223 2.46 -0.82 -4.66
C SER A 223 2.27 0.18 -5.77
N TYR A 224 1.11 0.82 -5.82
CA TYR A 224 0.79 1.83 -6.82
C TYR A 224 0.25 3.09 -6.15
N ILE A 225 0.83 4.25 -6.49
CA ILE A 225 0.35 5.55 -6.05
C ILE A 225 -0.57 6.12 -7.14
N PRO A 226 -1.89 6.25 -6.89
CA PRO A 226 -2.80 6.86 -7.82
C PRO A 226 -2.42 8.33 -8.09
N ASN A 227 -2.64 8.78 -9.32
CA ASN A 227 -2.26 10.14 -9.73
C ASN A 227 -2.90 11.23 -8.85
N GLY A 228 -4.12 11.02 -8.37
CA GLY A 228 -4.80 11.96 -7.46
C GLY A 228 -4.16 12.08 -6.07
N ALA A 229 -3.42 11.07 -5.63
CA ALA A 229 -2.77 11.06 -4.32
C ALA A 229 -1.37 11.71 -4.35
N ILE A 230 -0.64 11.62 -5.46
CA ILE A 230 0.78 12.05 -5.55
C ILE A 230 0.97 13.49 -5.05
N GLY A 231 0.16 14.43 -5.53
CA GLY A 231 0.28 15.85 -5.18
C GLY A 231 -0.05 16.20 -3.72
N GLN A 232 -0.38 15.21 -2.91
CA GLN A 232 -0.65 15.39 -1.48
C GLN A 232 0.29 14.54 -0.59
N MET A 233 1.16 13.72 -1.19
CA MET A 233 2.06 12.82 -0.45
C MET A 233 3.00 13.57 0.51
N GLY A 234 3.35 14.82 0.19
CA GLY A 234 4.17 15.66 1.07
C GLY A 234 3.55 15.94 2.45
N LEU A 235 2.24 15.84 2.59
CA LEU A 235 1.56 15.99 3.88
C LEU A 235 1.92 14.87 4.86
N LEU A 236 2.30 13.69 4.37
CA LEU A 236 2.73 12.56 5.18
C LEU A 236 4.06 12.80 5.90
N LEU A 237 4.87 13.77 5.45
CA LEU A 237 6.16 14.11 6.05
C LEU A 237 6.02 14.88 7.39
N ALA A 238 4.88 15.54 7.60
CA ALA A 238 4.70 16.49 8.67
C ALA A 238 4.70 15.85 10.07
N ARG A 239 5.54 16.35 10.98
CA ARG A 239 5.61 15.89 12.39
C ARG A 239 4.32 16.12 13.17
N ASN A 240 3.55 17.13 12.82
CA ASN A 240 2.22 17.44 13.36
C ASN A 240 1.12 16.90 12.45
N TYR A 241 1.36 15.73 11.86
CA TYR A 241 0.44 15.09 10.95
C TYR A 241 -0.99 15.05 11.51
N GLN A 242 -1.92 15.43 10.66
CA GLN A 242 -3.35 15.24 10.87
C GLN A 242 -3.81 14.19 9.86
N HIS A 243 -4.47 13.17 10.37
CA HIS A 243 -4.93 12.04 9.56
C HIS A 243 -5.75 12.50 8.35
N ARG A 244 -5.50 11.86 7.22
CA ARG A 244 -6.20 12.09 5.95
C ARG A 244 -6.39 10.78 5.21
N TYR A 245 -7.48 10.71 4.47
CA TYR A 245 -7.74 9.61 3.55
C TYR A 245 -7.09 9.90 2.21
N PHE A 246 -6.26 8.97 1.72
CA PHE A 246 -5.53 9.07 0.45
C PHE A 246 -6.01 8.04 -0.56
N VAL A 247 -5.96 6.76 -0.22
CA VAL A 247 -6.27 5.61 -1.11
C VAL A 247 -7.13 4.58 -0.37
N ASP A 248 -7.76 4.99 0.68
CA ASP A 248 -8.58 4.14 1.51
C ASP A 248 -10.08 4.48 1.41
#